data_b2cbedcf45770e8b7a7d0254296689c1
#
_entry.id   b2cbedcf45770e8b7a7d0254296689c1
#
_cell.length_a   1.000
_cell.length_b   1.000
_cell.length_c   1.000
_cell.angle_alpha   90.00
_cell.angle_beta   90.00
_cell.angle_gamma   90.00
#
_symmetry.space_group_name_H-M   'P 1'
#
loop_
_entity.id
_entity.type
_entity.pdbx_description
1 polymer ?
#
loop_
_entity_poly.entity_id
_entity_poly.type
_entity_poly.pdbx_seq_one_letter_code
_entity_poly.pdbx_strand_id
1 'polypeptide(L)'
;VGFLHLRPEFKGIDIPLNILTLLGTIVTILLAFRTSQSYERWWEARTIWGAIVNDSRTLTRTVLQFLPENESVEKKKFAERQIIFVNALGETLRKVPLSPKVEAYVKFHNINAVNLPNALLDEHSHQIGQLKTEGKISDFQQLQLNDIVSRLCDSMGKCERIKNTVFPRSYSLILHILIYAFTAILPFSLNHNQFVTEIAISIIIPLLFIAVEKTAIIMQDPFENSPVDTPMTSIAQTIEINILQMMGEKDVPAKEDKGLYYEM
;
A
#
# COMPACT_ATOMS: atom_id res chain seq x y z
N VAL A 1 -14.32 -28.14 24.85
CA VAL A 1 -15.45 -28.85 24.23
C VAL A 1 -15.74 -30.14 24.98
N GLY A 2 -14.87 -31.16 24.96
CA GLY A 2 -15.13 -32.43 25.66
C GLY A 2 -15.40 -32.28 27.18
N PHE A 3 -14.87 -31.25 27.82
CA PHE A 3 -15.13 -30.96 29.25
C PHE A 3 -16.51 -30.34 29.51
N LEU A 4 -17.07 -29.61 28.52
CA LEU A 4 -18.43 -29.04 28.64
C LEU A 4 -19.51 -30.11 28.55
N HIS A 5 -19.35 -31.12 27.71
CA HIS A 5 -20.28 -32.26 27.62
C HIS A 5 -20.24 -33.21 28.81
N LEU A 6 -19.16 -33.20 29.62
CA LEU A 6 -19.07 -33.95 30.84
C LEU A 6 -19.84 -33.32 32.02
N ARG A 7 -20.23 -32.04 31.89
CA ARG A 7 -21.00 -31.35 32.89
C ARG A 7 -22.51 -31.60 32.69
N PRO A 8 -23.23 -32.04 33.73
CA PRO A 8 -24.66 -32.35 33.62
C PRO A 8 -25.53 -31.15 33.20
N GLU A 9 -25.06 -29.94 33.42
CA GLU A 9 -25.74 -28.67 33.10
C GLU A 9 -25.82 -28.41 31.58
N PHE A 10 -24.94 -29.00 30.77
CA PHE A 10 -24.91 -28.87 29.31
C PHE A 10 -25.38 -30.14 28.57
N LYS A 11 -25.75 -31.19 29.31
CA LYS A 11 -26.35 -32.40 28.73
C LYS A 11 -27.78 -32.08 28.26
N GLY A 12 -27.98 -32.15 26.93
CA GLY A 12 -29.30 -31.94 26.32
C GLY A 12 -29.43 -30.61 25.56
N ILE A 13 -28.37 -29.79 25.48
CA ILE A 13 -28.35 -28.69 24.53
C ILE A 13 -28.03 -29.25 23.16
N ASP A 14 -29.04 -29.38 22.31
CA ASP A 14 -28.91 -29.77 20.91
C ASP A 14 -29.33 -28.59 20.03
N ILE A 15 -28.36 -27.99 19.37
CA ILE A 15 -28.61 -26.85 18.49
C ILE A 15 -28.79 -27.38 17.05
N PRO A 16 -29.92 -27.08 16.41
CA PRO A 16 -30.17 -27.56 15.05
C PRO A 16 -29.08 -27.10 14.09
N LEU A 17 -28.57 -28.04 13.27
CA LEU A 17 -27.52 -27.80 12.28
C LEU A 17 -27.86 -26.63 11.31
N ASN A 18 -29.16 -26.39 11.07
CA ASN A 18 -29.63 -25.30 10.23
C ASN A 18 -29.24 -23.91 10.77
N ILE A 19 -29.20 -23.72 12.09
CA ILE A 19 -28.78 -22.46 12.73
C ILE A 19 -27.30 -22.25 12.52
N LEU A 20 -26.49 -23.29 12.70
CA LEU A 20 -25.05 -23.25 12.44
C LEU A 20 -24.74 -22.96 10.97
N THR A 21 -25.47 -23.63 10.06
CA THR A 21 -25.32 -23.41 8.61
C THR A 21 -25.64 -21.96 8.24
N LEU A 22 -26.70 -21.38 8.78
CA LEU A 22 -27.06 -19.98 8.57
C LEU A 22 -25.95 -19.03 9.07
N LEU A 23 -25.48 -19.24 10.31
CA LEU A 23 -24.38 -18.45 10.89
C LEU A 23 -23.10 -18.56 10.07
N GLY A 24 -22.70 -19.77 9.70
CA GLY A 24 -21.52 -20.01 8.85
C GLY A 24 -21.63 -19.33 7.48
N THR A 25 -22.81 -19.36 6.87
CA THR A 25 -23.07 -18.64 5.61
C THR A 25 -22.91 -17.14 5.76
N ILE A 26 -23.45 -16.54 6.82
CA ILE A 26 -23.31 -15.09 7.09
C ILE A 26 -21.85 -14.74 7.30
N VAL A 27 -21.11 -15.49 8.12
CA VAL A 27 -19.67 -15.28 8.34
C VAL A 27 -18.91 -15.33 7.03
N THR A 28 -19.16 -16.35 6.20
CA THR A 28 -18.50 -16.54 4.91
C THR A 28 -18.74 -15.37 3.96
N ILE A 29 -19.98 -14.90 3.84
CA ILE A 29 -20.33 -13.74 2.98
C ILE A 29 -19.61 -12.47 3.48
N LEU A 30 -19.62 -12.21 4.77
CA LEU A 30 -18.96 -11.05 5.35
C LEU A 30 -17.43 -11.11 5.19
N LEU A 31 -16.82 -12.29 5.39
CA LEU A 31 -15.40 -12.49 5.14
C LEU A 31 -15.04 -12.31 3.66
N ALA A 32 -15.84 -12.84 2.75
CA ALA A 32 -15.63 -12.67 1.32
C ALA A 32 -15.68 -11.19 0.92
N PHE A 33 -16.67 -10.43 1.41
CA PHE A 33 -16.76 -8.99 1.18
C PHE A 33 -15.55 -8.25 1.74
N ARG A 34 -15.14 -8.53 2.98
CA ARG A 34 -13.97 -7.90 3.60
C ARG A 34 -12.69 -8.19 2.81
N THR A 35 -12.49 -9.44 2.42
CA THR A 35 -11.31 -9.85 1.65
C THR A 35 -11.28 -9.16 0.30
N SER A 36 -12.41 -9.06 -0.41
CA SER A 36 -12.52 -8.33 -1.68
C SER A 36 -12.14 -6.87 -1.53
N GLN A 37 -12.69 -6.18 -0.53
CA GLN A 37 -12.39 -4.77 -0.28
C GLN A 37 -10.91 -4.53 0.07
N SER A 38 -10.31 -5.43 0.87
CA SER A 38 -8.89 -5.34 1.23
C SER A 38 -7.99 -5.60 0.01
N TYR A 39 -8.35 -6.58 -0.83
CA TYR A 39 -7.65 -6.87 -2.07
C TYR A 39 -7.72 -5.69 -3.08
N GLU A 40 -8.89 -5.07 -3.24
CA GLU A 40 -9.06 -3.90 -4.10
C GLU A 40 -8.16 -2.73 -3.67
N ARG A 41 -8.05 -2.46 -2.37
CA ARG A 41 -7.14 -1.44 -1.83
C ARG A 41 -5.68 -1.77 -2.11
N TRP A 42 -5.28 -3.00 -1.86
CA TRP A 42 -3.93 -3.47 -2.15
C TRP A 42 -3.58 -3.36 -3.63
N TRP A 43 -4.51 -3.77 -4.51
CA TRP A 43 -4.34 -3.68 -5.95
C TRP A 43 -4.32 -2.23 -6.45
N GLU A 44 -5.18 -1.37 -5.91
CA GLU A 44 -5.17 0.07 -6.20
C GLU A 44 -3.82 0.70 -5.87
N ALA A 45 -3.26 0.43 -4.69
CA ALA A 45 -1.94 0.91 -4.28
C ALA A 45 -0.83 0.49 -5.25
N ARG A 46 -0.85 -0.78 -5.67
CA ARG A 46 0.10 -1.31 -6.64
C ARG A 46 -0.01 -0.63 -8.01
N THR A 47 -1.24 -0.38 -8.45
CA THR A 47 -1.53 0.30 -9.72
C THR A 47 -1.06 1.75 -9.69
N ILE A 48 -1.30 2.46 -8.59
CA ILE A 48 -0.88 3.87 -8.42
C ILE A 48 0.66 3.97 -8.43
N TRP A 49 1.36 3.08 -7.73
CA TRP A 49 2.82 3.07 -7.76
C TRP A 49 3.38 2.73 -9.16
N GLY A 50 2.67 1.92 -9.94
CA GLY A 50 2.98 1.72 -11.35
C GLY A 50 2.83 3.01 -12.18
N ALA A 51 1.82 3.81 -11.92
CA ALA A 51 1.64 5.12 -12.55
C ALA A 51 2.77 6.10 -12.16
N ILE A 52 3.15 6.15 -10.88
CA ILE A 52 4.27 6.97 -10.39
C ILE A 52 5.58 6.61 -11.12
N VAL A 53 5.86 5.32 -11.33
CA VAL A 53 7.02 4.87 -12.12
C VAL A 53 7.00 5.46 -13.52
N ASN A 54 5.85 5.35 -14.22
CA ASN A 54 5.72 5.81 -15.60
C ASN A 54 5.80 7.34 -15.71
N ASP A 55 5.13 8.06 -14.80
CA ASP A 55 5.15 9.53 -14.79
C ASP A 55 6.53 10.08 -14.41
N SER A 56 7.26 9.43 -13.49
CA SER A 56 8.65 9.79 -13.15
C SER A 56 9.58 9.67 -14.36
N ARG A 57 9.46 8.56 -15.09
CA ARG A 57 10.22 8.34 -16.34
C ARG A 57 9.83 9.35 -17.42
N THR A 58 8.55 9.64 -17.54
CA THR A 58 8.05 10.59 -18.53
C THR A 58 8.49 11.99 -18.21
N LEU A 59 8.42 12.44 -16.94
CA LEU A 59 8.93 13.74 -16.50
C LEU A 59 10.38 13.93 -16.89
N THR A 60 11.24 12.97 -16.52
CA THR A 60 12.67 13.03 -16.83
C THR A 60 12.92 13.08 -18.33
N ARG A 61 12.28 12.20 -19.11
CA ARG A 61 12.43 12.17 -20.57
C ARG A 61 12.00 13.47 -21.21
N THR A 62 10.88 14.04 -20.78
CA THR A 62 10.32 15.28 -21.32
C THR A 62 11.24 16.47 -20.99
N VAL A 63 11.76 16.54 -19.76
CA VAL A 63 12.74 17.56 -19.37
C VAL A 63 14.02 17.47 -20.21
N LEU A 64 14.55 16.25 -20.42
CA LEU A 64 15.74 16.03 -21.25
C LEU A 64 15.53 16.44 -22.70
N GLN A 65 14.32 16.21 -23.23
CA GLN A 65 13.96 16.55 -24.60
C GLN A 65 13.74 18.07 -24.79
N PHE A 66 13.16 18.75 -23.81
CA PHE A 66 12.78 20.15 -23.96
C PHE A 66 13.89 21.12 -23.64
N LEU A 67 14.75 20.79 -22.68
CA LEU A 67 15.85 21.63 -22.31
C LEU A 67 17.08 21.37 -23.20
N PRO A 68 17.75 22.41 -23.69
CA PRO A 68 18.95 22.27 -24.48
C PRO A 68 20.12 21.67 -23.66
N GLU A 69 21.18 21.19 -24.33
CA GLU A 69 22.29 20.49 -23.67
C GLU A 69 23.04 21.36 -22.64
N ASN A 70 23.12 22.64 -22.85
CA ASN A 70 23.76 23.59 -21.95
C ASN A 70 23.02 23.79 -20.62
N GLU A 71 21.76 23.34 -20.50
CA GLU A 71 20.93 23.41 -19.27
C GLU A 71 21.10 22.16 -18.40
N SER A 72 22.29 21.60 -18.32
CA SER A 72 22.57 20.38 -17.55
C SER A 72 22.24 20.55 -16.05
N VAL A 73 22.45 21.73 -15.48
CA VAL A 73 22.12 22.03 -14.07
C VAL A 73 20.64 21.93 -13.82
N GLU A 74 19.81 22.51 -14.69
CA GLU A 74 18.33 22.46 -14.53
C GLU A 74 17.80 21.04 -14.71
N LYS A 75 18.31 20.29 -15.69
CA LYS A 75 18.00 18.86 -15.88
C LYS A 75 18.31 18.05 -14.61
N LYS A 76 19.47 18.28 -14.01
CA LYS A 76 19.91 17.60 -12.78
C LYS A 76 19.01 17.90 -11.61
N LYS A 77 18.59 19.15 -11.42
CA LYS A 77 17.63 19.54 -10.36
C LYS A 77 16.30 18.78 -10.48
N PHE A 78 15.75 18.64 -11.71
CA PHE A 78 14.54 17.84 -11.92
C PHE A 78 14.75 16.38 -11.56
N ALA A 79 15.85 15.79 -12.03
CA ALA A 79 16.18 14.39 -11.79
C ALA A 79 16.34 14.09 -10.29
N GLU A 80 17.16 14.86 -9.58
CA GLU A 80 17.41 14.71 -8.16
C GLU A 80 16.11 14.88 -7.35
N ARG A 81 15.33 15.94 -7.62
CA ARG A 81 14.07 16.18 -6.93
C ARG A 81 13.07 15.05 -7.13
N GLN A 82 12.98 14.49 -8.35
CA GLN A 82 12.07 13.39 -8.61
C GLN A 82 12.49 12.12 -7.86
N ILE A 83 13.79 11.84 -7.75
CA ILE A 83 14.32 10.75 -6.93
C ILE A 83 13.97 10.96 -5.45
N ILE A 84 14.14 12.17 -4.96
CA ILE A 84 13.81 12.52 -3.56
C ILE A 84 12.30 12.42 -3.32
N PHE A 85 11.47 12.88 -4.27
CA PHE A 85 10.01 12.79 -4.18
C PHE A 85 9.52 11.35 -3.96
N VAL A 86 9.99 10.39 -4.75
CA VAL A 86 9.51 9.01 -4.62
C VAL A 86 9.96 8.35 -3.32
N ASN A 87 11.18 8.67 -2.84
CA ASN A 87 11.67 8.20 -1.54
C ASN A 87 10.86 8.84 -0.39
N ALA A 88 10.71 10.16 -0.39
CA ALA A 88 9.95 10.90 0.62
C ALA A 88 8.47 10.43 0.68
N LEU A 89 7.84 10.17 -0.47
CA LEU A 89 6.48 9.63 -0.52
C LEU A 89 6.40 8.26 0.16
N GLY A 90 7.31 7.34 -0.16
CA GLY A 90 7.35 6.01 0.45
C GLY A 90 7.56 6.08 1.97
N GLU A 91 8.48 6.92 2.44
CA GLU A 91 8.79 7.11 3.86
C GLU A 91 7.61 7.75 4.61
N THR A 92 6.95 8.75 4.01
CA THR A 92 5.76 9.40 4.58
C THR A 92 4.58 8.44 4.71
N LEU A 93 4.31 7.63 3.68
CA LEU A 93 3.25 6.62 3.70
C LEU A 93 3.48 5.54 4.76
N ARG A 94 4.74 5.14 4.98
CA ARG A 94 5.13 4.21 6.05
C ARG A 94 5.16 4.85 7.44
N LYS A 95 5.10 6.18 7.53
CA LYS A 95 5.28 6.94 8.78
C LYS A 95 6.61 6.63 9.47
N VAL A 96 7.67 6.44 8.70
CA VAL A 96 9.03 6.25 9.20
C VAL A 96 9.84 7.53 9.11
N PRO A 97 10.95 7.67 9.90
CA PRO A 97 11.88 8.79 9.75
C PRO A 97 12.43 8.89 8.32
N LEU A 98 12.74 10.11 7.91
CA LEU A 98 13.35 10.36 6.61
C LEU A 98 14.73 9.69 6.53
N SER A 99 15.05 9.12 5.38
CA SER A 99 16.39 8.58 5.12
C SER A 99 17.44 9.70 5.07
N PRO A 100 18.73 9.41 5.34
CA PRO A 100 19.80 10.39 5.30
C PRO A 100 19.87 11.14 3.96
N LYS A 101 19.52 10.47 2.86
CA LYS A 101 19.48 11.05 1.51
C LYS A 101 18.40 12.11 1.39
N VAL A 102 17.18 11.82 1.86
CA VAL A 102 16.05 12.77 1.85
C VAL A 102 16.31 13.91 2.80
N GLU A 103 16.81 13.63 4.03
CA GLU A 103 17.16 14.66 5.00
C GLU A 103 18.23 15.64 4.49
N ALA A 104 19.28 15.13 3.85
CA ALA A 104 20.34 15.94 3.28
C ALA A 104 19.79 16.91 2.22
N TYR A 105 18.94 16.42 1.32
CA TYR A 105 18.29 17.23 0.29
C TYR A 105 17.40 18.32 0.90
N VAL A 106 16.56 17.95 1.86
CA VAL A 106 15.64 18.87 2.56
C VAL A 106 16.41 19.99 3.28
N LYS A 107 17.50 19.65 3.98
CA LYS A 107 18.37 20.61 4.66
C LYS A 107 19.08 21.52 3.67
N PHE A 108 19.62 20.97 2.59
CA PHE A 108 20.33 21.74 1.57
C PHE A 108 19.44 22.79 0.88
N HIS A 109 18.18 22.39 0.57
CA HIS A 109 17.21 23.28 -0.08
C HIS A 109 16.36 24.08 0.91
N ASN A 110 16.58 23.93 2.23
CA ASN A 110 15.85 24.60 3.30
C ASN A 110 14.31 24.41 3.18
N ILE A 111 13.87 23.19 2.81
CA ILE A 111 12.46 22.86 2.67
C ILE A 111 11.86 22.60 4.06
N ASN A 112 10.91 23.45 4.47
CA ASN A 112 10.17 23.28 5.73
C ASN A 112 8.67 23.11 5.42
N ALA A 113 8.22 21.88 5.30
CA ALA A 113 6.84 21.56 4.94
C ALA A 113 6.30 20.38 5.75
N VAL A 114 5.04 20.47 6.16
CA VAL A 114 4.34 19.36 6.84
C VAL A 114 4.11 18.18 5.88
N ASN A 115 3.76 18.46 4.63
CA ASN A 115 3.66 17.48 3.57
C ASN A 115 4.84 17.63 2.62
N LEU A 116 5.93 16.92 2.92
CA LEU A 116 7.17 16.99 2.14
C LEU A 116 6.99 16.55 0.69
N PRO A 117 6.31 15.43 0.37
CA PRO A 117 6.07 15.04 -1.02
C PRO A 117 5.36 16.13 -1.83
N ASN A 118 4.34 16.78 -1.27
CA ASN A 118 3.67 17.88 -1.95
C ASN A 118 4.58 19.08 -2.19
N ALA A 119 5.40 19.45 -1.21
CA ALA A 119 6.35 20.55 -1.36
C ALA A 119 7.37 20.30 -2.48
N LEU A 120 7.80 19.05 -2.66
CA LEU A 120 8.70 18.66 -3.76
C LEU A 120 8.02 18.78 -5.14
N LEU A 121 6.73 18.48 -5.25
CA LEU A 121 5.97 18.73 -6.49
C LEU A 121 5.77 20.23 -6.75
N ASP A 122 5.58 21.02 -5.70
CA ASP A 122 5.49 22.47 -5.78
C ASP A 122 6.78 23.08 -6.33
N GLU A 123 7.94 22.60 -5.86
CA GLU A 123 9.26 22.98 -6.38
C GLU A 123 9.45 22.60 -7.86
N HIS A 124 8.85 21.50 -8.34
CA HIS A 124 8.81 21.20 -9.79
C HIS A 124 8.02 22.24 -10.54
N SER A 125 6.85 22.62 -10.04
CA SER A 125 5.98 23.64 -10.65
C SER A 125 6.66 25.00 -10.68
N HIS A 126 7.33 25.39 -9.59
CA HIS A 126 8.12 26.63 -9.52
C HIS A 126 9.23 26.67 -10.56
N GLN A 127 10.01 25.60 -10.68
CA GLN A 127 11.09 25.52 -11.67
C GLN A 127 10.54 25.57 -13.11
N ILE A 128 9.42 24.91 -13.39
CA ILE A 128 8.76 24.98 -14.70
C ILE A 128 8.34 26.43 -15.01
N GLY A 129 7.77 27.15 -14.04
CA GLY A 129 7.41 28.56 -14.17
C GLY A 129 8.61 29.48 -14.44
N GLN A 130 9.74 29.24 -13.75
CA GLN A 130 11.00 29.98 -13.97
C GLN A 130 11.54 29.74 -15.38
N LEU A 131 11.62 28.48 -15.83
CA LEU A 131 12.08 28.13 -17.20
C LEU A 131 11.20 28.81 -18.26
N LYS A 132 9.90 28.93 -18.03
CA LYS A 132 9.03 29.67 -18.93
C LYS A 132 9.32 31.16 -18.92
N THR A 133 9.48 31.78 -17.76
CA THR A 133 9.80 33.21 -17.64
C THR A 133 11.12 33.55 -18.28
N GLU A 134 12.10 32.66 -18.20
CA GLU A 134 13.42 32.77 -18.84
C GLU A 134 13.38 32.48 -20.36
N GLY A 135 12.23 32.10 -20.91
CA GLY A 135 12.09 31.79 -22.35
C GLY A 135 12.74 30.47 -22.77
N LYS A 136 13.12 29.59 -21.82
CA LYS A 136 13.77 28.30 -22.07
C LYS A 136 12.82 27.22 -22.56
N ILE A 137 11.51 27.38 -22.25
CA ILE A 137 10.43 26.49 -22.70
C ILE A 137 9.26 27.30 -23.26
N SER A 138 8.53 26.72 -24.22
CA SER A 138 7.32 27.27 -24.81
C SER A 138 6.09 27.05 -23.90
N ASP A 139 4.96 27.73 -24.21
CA ASP A 139 3.69 27.53 -23.49
C ASP A 139 3.21 26.07 -23.57
N PHE A 140 3.33 25.44 -24.72
CA PHE A 140 2.94 24.03 -24.89
C PHE A 140 3.83 23.07 -24.09
N GLN A 141 5.12 23.33 -24.00
CA GLN A 141 6.05 22.54 -23.17
C GLN A 141 5.75 22.73 -21.69
N GLN A 142 5.45 23.95 -21.25
CA GLN A 142 5.02 24.23 -19.88
C GLN A 142 3.76 23.46 -19.52
N LEU A 143 2.72 23.49 -20.40
CA LEU A 143 1.48 22.75 -20.18
C LEU A 143 1.74 21.25 -20.06
N GLN A 144 2.58 20.69 -20.92
CA GLN A 144 2.90 19.26 -20.90
C GLN A 144 3.64 18.85 -19.64
N LEU A 145 4.60 19.64 -19.16
CA LEU A 145 5.31 19.39 -17.91
C LEU A 145 4.38 19.48 -16.70
N ASN A 146 3.53 20.53 -16.66
CA ASN A 146 2.55 20.69 -15.58
C ASN A 146 1.53 19.55 -15.54
N ASP A 147 1.11 19.01 -16.70
CA ASP A 147 0.24 17.85 -16.75
C ASP A 147 0.88 16.62 -16.10
N ILE A 148 2.16 16.39 -16.31
CA ILE A 148 2.88 15.27 -15.66
C ILE A 148 2.96 15.49 -14.14
N VAL A 149 3.28 16.70 -13.69
CA VAL A 149 3.31 17.04 -12.26
C VAL A 149 1.93 16.88 -11.62
N SER A 150 0.86 17.26 -12.32
CA SER A 150 -0.52 17.07 -11.85
C SER A 150 -0.86 15.58 -11.69
N ARG A 151 -0.45 14.72 -12.63
CA ARG A 151 -0.66 13.26 -12.49
C ARG A 151 0.13 12.66 -11.33
N LEU A 152 1.35 13.15 -11.07
CA LEU A 152 2.12 12.76 -9.89
C LEU A 152 1.42 13.20 -8.59
N CYS A 153 0.85 14.41 -8.56
CA CYS A 153 0.06 14.92 -7.44
C CYS A 153 -1.20 14.07 -7.22
N ASP A 154 -1.93 13.72 -8.28
CA ASP A 154 -3.10 12.84 -8.21
C ASP A 154 -2.73 11.46 -7.65
N SER A 155 -1.61 10.90 -8.10
CA SER A 155 -1.11 9.61 -7.63
C SER A 155 -0.71 9.66 -6.14
N MET A 156 -0.02 10.72 -5.72
CA MET A 156 0.30 11.00 -4.31
C MET A 156 -0.97 11.08 -3.47
N GLY A 157 -1.95 11.90 -3.88
CA GLY A 157 -3.21 12.06 -3.16
C GLY A 157 -4.03 10.77 -3.04
N LYS A 158 -4.01 9.92 -4.08
CA LYS A 158 -4.62 8.58 -4.01
C LYS A 158 -3.92 7.69 -2.99
N CYS A 159 -2.59 7.69 -2.92
CA CYS A 159 -1.83 6.96 -1.90
C CYS A 159 -2.17 7.44 -0.49
N GLU A 160 -2.19 8.77 -0.29
CA GLU A 160 -2.56 9.39 1.00
C GLU A 160 -3.99 9.03 1.40
N ARG A 161 -4.94 9.04 0.46
CA ARG A 161 -6.32 8.60 0.69
C ARG A 161 -6.37 7.14 1.16
N ILE A 162 -5.67 6.23 0.47
CA ILE A 162 -5.59 4.82 0.87
C ILE A 162 -5.04 4.71 2.28
N LYS A 163 -3.93 5.37 2.60
CA LYS A 163 -3.30 5.31 3.93
C LYS A 163 -4.19 5.85 5.04
N ASN A 164 -4.89 6.96 4.79
CA ASN A 164 -5.66 7.66 5.82
C ASN A 164 -7.13 7.21 5.93
N THR A 165 -7.63 6.41 4.98
CA THR A 165 -8.99 5.85 5.05
C THR A 165 -8.97 4.56 5.85
N VAL A 166 -9.53 4.59 7.05
CA VAL A 166 -9.62 3.42 7.95
C VAL A 166 -10.80 2.54 7.55
N PHE A 167 -10.61 1.23 7.57
CA PHE A 167 -11.71 0.28 7.42
C PHE A 167 -12.68 0.42 8.62
N PRO A 168 -14.02 0.40 8.40
CA PRO A 168 -14.98 0.62 9.47
C PRO A 168 -14.81 -0.37 10.63
N ARG A 169 -14.48 0.13 11.83
CA ARG A 169 -14.25 -0.70 13.03
C ARG A 169 -15.49 -1.49 13.43
N SER A 170 -16.68 -0.91 13.21
CA SER A 170 -17.96 -1.57 13.47
C SER A 170 -18.14 -2.86 12.68
N TYR A 171 -17.69 -2.88 11.42
CA TYR A 171 -17.74 -4.08 10.57
C TYR A 171 -16.83 -5.19 11.12
N SER A 172 -15.60 -4.84 11.53
CA SER A 172 -14.68 -5.80 12.15
C SER A 172 -15.23 -6.37 13.45
N LEU A 173 -15.88 -5.53 14.26
CA LEU A 173 -16.51 -5.96 15.52
C LEU A 173 -17.63 -6.99 15.28
N ILE A 174 -18.53 -6.69 14.33
CA ILE A 174 -19.63 -7.60 13.97
C ILE A 174 -19.07 -8.94 13.49
N LEU A 175 -18.05 -8.92 12.63
CA LEU A 175 -17.43 -10.13 12.11
C LEU A 175 -16.80 -10.98 13.21
N HIS A 176 -16.06 -10.37 14.16
CA HIS A 176 -15.52 -11.08 15.32
C HIS A 176 -16.59 -11.70 16.19
N ILE A 177 -17.68 -10.95 16.50
CA ILE A 177 -18.81 -11.46 17.28
C ILE A 177 -19.40 -12.71 16.60
N LEU A 178 -19.60 -12.66 15.28
CA LEU A 178 -20.17 -13.78 14.53
C LEU A 178 -19.24 -14.99 14.48
N ILE A 179 -17.93 -14.79 14.30
CA ILE A 179 -16.93 -15.88 14.32
C ILE A 179 -16.91 -16.53 15.72
N TYR A 180 -16.93 -15.73 16.79
CA TYR A 180 -16.92 -16.27 18.14
C TYR A 180 -18.24 -16.98 18.46
N ALA A 181 -19.40 -16.43 18.07
CA ALA A 181 -20.70 -17.07 18.23
C ALA A 181 -20.73 -18.41 17.47
N PHE A 182 -20.28 -18.43 16.22
CA PHE A 182 -20.17 -19.66 15.42
C PHE A 182 -19.28 -20.69 16.13
N THR A 183 -18.09 -20.27 16.61
CA THR A 183 -17.15 -21.15 17.31
C THR A 183 -17.74 -21.73 18.58
N ALA A 184 -18.50 -20.92 19.34
CA ALA A 184 -19.13 -21.36 20.59
C ALA A 184 -20.28 -22.36 20.35
N ILE A 185 -21.04 -22.16 19.28
CA ILE A 185 -22.22 -22.99 18.93
C ILE A 185 -21.83 -24.29 18.23
N LEU A 186 -20.75 -24.28 17.43
CA LEU A 186 -20.34 -25.39 16.59
C LEU A 186 -20.30 -26.76 17.31
N PRO A 187 -19.71 -26.88 18.53
CA PRO A 187 -19.65 -28.16 19.21
C PRO A 187 -21.04 -28.73 19.59
N PHE A 188 -22.03 -27.88 19.86
CA PHE A 188 -23.39 -28.29 20.27
C PHE A 188 -24.28 -28.70 19.08
N SER A 189 -23.79 -28.51 17.85
CA SER A 189 -24.52 -28.87 16.63
C SER A 189 -23.94 -30.12 15.93
N LEU A 190 -22.82 -30.65 16.42
CA LEU A 190 -22.18 -31.85 15.88
C LEU A 190 -22.70 -33.11 16.56
N ASN A 191 -22.71 -34.21 15.81
CA ASN A 191 -23.21 -35.49 16.31
C ASN A 191 -22.16 -36.14 17.20
N HIS A 192 -22.52 -36.45 18.46
CA HIS A 192 -21.63 -36.90 19.54
C HIS A 192 -21.04 -38.30 19.37
N ASN A 193 -21.36 -39.03 18.27
CA ASN A 193 -20.90 -40.39 18.06
C ASN A 193 -19.43 -40.49 17.61
N GLN A 194 -18.75 -39.36 17.26
CA GLN A 194 -17.38 -39.36 16.73
C GLN A 194 -16.56 -38.26 17.41
N PHE A 195 -16.17 -38.44 18.64
CA PHE A 195 -15.47 -37.48 19.50
C PHE A 195 -14.24 -36.86 18.85
N VAL A 196 -13.38 -37.65 18.17
CA VAL A 196 -12.18 -37.14 17.51
C VAL A 196 -12.51 -36.23 16.35
N THR A 197 -13.48 -36.58 15.53
CA THR A 197 -13.93 -35.76 14.40
C THR A 197 -14.58 -34.46 14.83
N GLU A 198 -15.36 -34.49 15.91
CA GLU A 198 -16.00 -33.34 16.53
C GLU A 198 -14.94 -32.30 16.99
N ILE A 199 -13.93 -32.76 17.71
CA ILE A 199 -12.83 -31.89 18.17
C ILE A 199 -12.08 -31.31 16.94
N ALA A 200 -11.73 -32.13 15.96
CA ALA A 200 -11.02 -31.69 14.78
C ALA A 200 -11.78 -30.60 14.02
N ILE A 201 -13.08 -30.79 13.77
CA ILE A 201 -13.93 -29.83 13.07
C ILE A 201 -14.07 -28.53 13.89
N SER A 202 -14.27 -28.65 15.22
CA SER A 202 -14.41 -27.50 16.12
C SER A 202 -13.15 -26.62 16.21
N ILE A 203 -11.99 -27.14 15.82
CA ILE A 203 -10.74 -26.37 15.75
C ILE A 203 -10.49 -25.87 14.32
N ILE A 204 -10.62 -26.74 13.32
CA ILE A 204 -10.22 -26.43 11.95
C ILE A 204 -11.08 -25.32 11.34
N ILE A 205 -12.40 -25.39 11.48
CA ILE A 205 -13.29 -24.41 10.82
C ILE A 205 -13.08 -22.97 11.39
N PRO A 206 -13.10 -22.74 12.70
CA PRO A 206 -12.77 -21.41 13.23
C PRO A 206 -11.37 -20.92 12.86
N LEU A 207 -10.37 -21.81 12.84
CA LEU A 207 -9.01 -21.48 12.42
C LEU A 207 -8.98 -20.98 10.97
N LEU A 208 -9.74 -21.62 10.07
CA LEU A 208 -9.85 -21.17 8.68
C LEU A 208 -10.50 -19.77 8.59
N PHE A 209 -11.56 -19.49 9.32
CA PHE A 209 -12.17 -18.17 9.35
C PHE A 209 -11.20 -17.10 9.85
N ILE A 210 -10.47 -17.38 10.92
CA ILE A 210 -9.45 -16.47 11.47
C ILE A 210 -8.31 -16.26 10.47
N ALA A 211 -7.87 -17.31 9.79
CA ALA A 211 -6.81 -17.22 8.77
C ALA A 211 -7.22 -16.32 7.60
N VAL A 212 -8.43 -16.49 7.07
CA VAL A 212 -8.97 -15.62 6.01
C VAL A 212 -9.10 -14.18 6.49
N GLU A 213 -9.59 -13.98 7.71
CA GLU A 213 -9.69 -12.63 8.28
C GLU A 213 -8.33 -11.97 8.44
N LYS A 214 -7.32 -12.70 8.95
CA LYS A 214 -5.96 -12.17 9.09
C LYS A 214 -5.35 -11.80 7.74
N THR A 215 -5.58 -12.60 6.71
CA THR A 215 -5.13 -12.27 5.35
C THR A 215 -5.76 -10.97 4.86
N ALA A 216 -7.06 -10.77 5.08
CA ALA A 216 -7.73 -9.53 4.73
C ALA A 216 -7.19 -8.31 5.50
N ILE A 217 -6.90 -8.48 6.81
CA ILE A 217 -6.32 -7.41 7.64
C ILE A 217 -4.93 -7.00 7.11
N ILE A 218 -4.07 -7.95 6.76
CA ILE A 218 -2.72 -7.68 6.24
C ILE A 218 -2.80 -6.90 4.92
N MET A 219 -3.71 -7.27 4.02
CA MET A 219 -3.88 -6.56 2.73
C MET A 219 -4.54 -5.18 2.87
N GLN A 220 -5.13 -4.85 4.02
CA GLN A 220 -5.92 -3.63 4.22
C GLN A 220 -5.07 -2.36 4.20
N ASP A 221 -3.83 -2.40 4.71
CA ASP A 221 -2.87 -1.29 4.63
C ASP A 221 -1.64 -1.72 3.82
N PRO A 222 -1.59 -1.39 2.52
CA PRO A 222 -0.53 -1.84 1.62
C PRO A 222 0.79 -1.07 1.76
N PHE A 223 0.96 -0.27 2.82
CA PHE A 223 2.10 0.63 3.03
C PHE A 223 2.79 0.46 4.40
N GLU A 224 2.58 -0.64 5.11
CA GLU A 224 3.16 -0.88 6.45
C GLU A 224 4.54 -1.54 6.45
N ASN A 225 5.07 -1.88 5.27
CA ASN A 225 6.32 -2.60 5.11
C ASN A 225 6.24 -4.09 5.52
N SER A 226 5.08 -4.72 5.32
CA SER A 226 4.90 -6.17 5.45
C SER A 226 5.28 -6.89 4.15
N PRO A 227 5.56 -8.21 4.19
CA PRO A 227 5.98 -8.98 3.01
C PRO A 227 5.04 -8.96 1.81
N VAL A 228 3.77 -8.64 2.03
CA VAL A 228 2.72 -8.59 0.98
C VAL A 228 2.43 -7.18 0.49
N ASP A 229 3.05 -6.16 1.06
CA ASP A 229 2.81 -4.77 0.74
C ASP A 229 3.38 -4.35 -0.63
N THR A 230 3.02 -3.14 -1.05
CA THR A 230 3.65 -2.52 -2.21
C THR A 230 5.14 -2.27 -1.90
N PRO A 231 6.08 -2.83 -2.69
CA PRO A 231 7.52 -2.73 -2.42
C PRO A 231 8.07 -1.35 -2.79
N MET A 232 7.64 -0.32 -2.06
CA MET A 232 7.90 1.09 -2.39
C MET A 232 9.39 1.40 -2.45
N THR A 233 10.23 0.81 -1.57
CA THR A 233 11.69 1.02 -1.58
C THR A 233 12.32 0.48 -2.86
N SER A 234 11.98 -0.75 -3.25
CA SER A 234 12.49 -1.37 -4.49
C SER A 234 12.01 -0.61 -5.74
N ILE A 235 10.76 -0.10 -5.72
CA ILE A 235 10.23 0.71 -6.81
C ILE A 235 10.96 2.07 -6.87
N ALA A 236 11.18 2.74 -5.75
CA ALA A 236 11.91 4.00 -5.69
C ALA A 236 13.35 3.83 -6.21
N GLN A 237 14.04 2.76 -5.81
CA GLN A 237 15.36 2.41 -6.34
C GLN A 237 15.34 2.16 -7.84
N THR A 238 14.31 1.48 -8.35
CA THR A 238 14.15 1.25 -9.79
C THR A 238 13.95 2.56 -10.55
N ILE A 239 13.17 3.51 -9.99
CA ILE A 239 12.98 4.85 -10.57
C ILE A 239 14.31 5.60 -10.56
N GLU A 240 15.05 5.60 -9.46
CA GLU A 240 16.37 6.23 -9.34
C GLU A 240 17.34 5.71 -10.41
N ILE A 241 17.48 4.39 -10.52
CA ILE A 241 18.34 3.76 -11.54
C ILE A 241 17.95 4.23 -12.95
N ASN A 242 16.65 4.24 -13.28
CA ASN A 242 16.19 4.65 -14.59
C ASN A 242 16.47 6.14 -14.88
N ILE A 243 16.24 7.01 -13.88
CA ILE A 243 16.49 8.44 -14.01
C ILE A 243 17.99 8.70 -14.24
N LEU A 244 18.88 8.10 -13.44
CA LEU A 244 20.32 8.26 -13.57
C LEU A 244 20.83 7.73 -14.90
N GLN A 245 20.33 6.59 -15.38
CA GLN A 245 20.66 6.07 -16.71
C GLN A 245 20.22 7.02 -17.84
N MET A 246 19.00 7.59 -17.75
CA MET A 246 18.53 8.58 -18.73
C MET A 246 19.35 9.86 -18.72
N MET A 247 19.91 10.25 -17.55
CA MET A 247 20.83 11.39 -17.41
C MET A 247 22.24 11.10 -17.96
N GLY A 248 22.55 9.83 -18.29
CA GLY A 248 23.88 9.42 -18.75
C GLY A 248 24.91 9.32 -17.62
N GLU A 249 24.47 9.23 -16.37
CA GLU A 249 25.38 9.03 -15.23
C GLU A 249 26.07 7.67 -15.33
N LYS A 250 27.39 7.64 -15.06
CA LYS A 250 28.20 6.41 -15.14
C LYS A 250 28.13 5.58 -13.85
N ASP A 251 27.89 6.24 -12.73
CA ASP A 251 27.82 5.62 -11.41
C ASP A 251 26.32 5.42 -11.03
N VAL A 252 25.75 4.37 -11.60
CA VAL A 252 24.35 4.00 -11.33
C VAL A 252 24.35 2.91 -10.26
N PRO A 253 23.65 3.09 -9.12
CA PRO A 253 23.59 2.08 -8.08
C PRO A 253 23.03 0.77 -8.64
N ALA A 254 23.65 -0.35 -8.27
CA ALA A 254 23.12 -1.66 -8.60
C ALA A 254 21.81 -1.87 -7.81
N LYS A 255 20.83 -2.51 -8.44
CA LYS A 255 19.62 -2.91 -7.71
C LYS A 255 20.04 -3.90 -6.62
N GLU A 256 19.72 -3.59 -5.36
CA GLU A 256 19.95 -4.51 -4.24
C GLU A 256 19.06 -5.74 -4.40
N ASP A 257 19.68 -6.87 -4.74
CA ASP A 257 19.02 -8.17 -4.64
C ASP A 257 19.15 -8.64 -3.19
N LYS A 258 18.09 -8.51 -2.42
CA LYS A 258 18.08 -8.93 -1.01
C LYS A 258 17.93 -10.45 -0.85
N GLY A 259 17.88 -11.23 -1.93
CA GLY A 259 17.75 -12.69 -1.91
C GLY A 259 16.48 -13.19 -1.19
N LEU A 260 15.51 -12.30 -0.95
CA LEU A 260 14.23 -12.60 -0.33
C LEU A 260 13.22 -12.98 -1.41
N TYR A 261 12.34 -13.92 -1.08
CA TYR A 261 11.24 -14.36 -1.97
C TYR A 261 10.29 -13.21 -2.35
N TYR A 262 10.35 -12.09 -1.62
CA TYR A 262 9.55 -10.88 -1.85
C TYR A 262 10.43 -9.63 -1.77
N GLU A 263 10.18 -8.68 -2.65
CA GLU A 263 10.82 -7.35 -2.63
C GLU A 263 10.02 -6.43 -1.69
N MET A 264 10.72 -5.72 -0.80
CA MET A 264 10.14 -4.67 0.05
C MET A 264 10.57 -3.27 -0.41
#